data_db08acece4284944b82df4012e03f036
#
_entry.id   db08acece4284944b82df4012e03f036
#
_cell.length_a   1.000
_cell.length_b   1.000
_cell.length_c   1.000
_cell.angle_alpha   90.00
_cell.angle_beta   90.00
_cell.angle_gamma   90.00
#
_symmetry.space_group_name_H-M   'P 1'
#
loop_
_entity.id
_entity.type
_entity.pdbx_description
1 polymer ?
#
loop_
_entity_poly.entity_id
_entity_poly.type
_entity_poly.pdbx_seq_one_letter_code
_entity_poly.pdbx_strand_id
1 'polypeptide(L)'
;MTTKSKLTNQELMKSVIQRIATGPELSKNISRQEAKDSMSAILDGDISDVRSAIFLIALRMKRETTDENLGVHDAMIESVKAINVSVDNLVNIADPYDGFTRNIPSSAFILPV
;
A
#
# COMPACT_ATOMS: atom_id res chain seq x y z
N MET A 1 2.13 -2.47 34.82
CA MET A 1 1.76 -2.75 33.40
C MET A 1 1.70 -1.42 32.67
N THR A 2 2.70 -1.09 31.90
CA THR A 2 2.69 0.09 31.03
C THR A 2 1.85 -0.24 29.81
N THR A 3 0.64 0.29 29.76
CA THR A 3 -0.19 0.27 28.55
C THR A 3 0.57 1.06 27.49
N LYS A 4 1.19 0.38 26.52
CA LYS A 4 1.72 1.05 25.33
C LYS A 4 0.52 1.73 24.67
N SER A 5 0.44 3.05 24.79
CA SER A 5 -0.52 3.86 24.05
C SER A 5 -0.34 3.51 22.55
N LYS A 6 -1.42 3.09 21.89
CA LYS A 6 -1.40 2.83 20.46
C LYS A 6 -1.07 4.16 19.78
N LEU A 7 0.00 4.20 19.01
CA LEU A 7 0.39 5.38 18.23
C LEU A 7 -0.77 5.79 17.31
N THR A 8 -0.97 7.08 17.17
CA THR A 8 -1.88 7.60 16.13
C THR A 8 -1.31 7.28 14.74
N ASN A 9 -2.17 7.22 13.71
CA ASN A 9 -1.75 6.98 12.33
C ASN A 9 -0.69 7.97 11.86
N GLN A 10 -0.77 9.22 12.31
CA GLN A 10 0.21 10.27 12.00
C GLN A 10 1.57 10.02 12.66
N GLU A 11 1.58 9.59 13.92
CA GLU A 11 2.81 9.27 14.66
C GLU A 11 3.47 8.00 14.12
N LEU A 12 2.67 6.98 13.80
CA LEU A 12 3.13 5.77 13.13
C LEU A 12 3.81 6.11 11.81
N MET A 13 3.13 6.84 10.93
CA MET A 13 3.67 7.22 9.64
C MET A 13 4.95 8.04 9.76
N LYS A 14 5.02 8.99 10.70
CA LYS A 14 6.23 9.76 10.99
C LYS A 14 7.39 8.84 11.38
N SER A 15 7.16 7.93 12.32
CA SER A 15 8.17 6.97 12.77
C SER A 15 8.65 6.05 11.65
N VAL A 16 7.73 5.58 10.82
CA VAL A 16 8.04 4.71 9.68
C VAL A 16 8.90 5.45 8.65
N ILE A 17 8.47 6.63 8.20
CA ILE A 17 9.22 7.44 7.23
C ILE A 17 10.63 7.75 7.73
N GLN A 18 10.80 8.13 9.01
CA GLN A 18 12.12 8.41 9.59
C GLN A 18 13.07 7.22 9.54
N ARG A 19 12.57 6.00 9.50
CA ARG A 19 13.38 4.78 9.41
C ARG A 19 13.66 4.33 7.99
N ILE A 20 12.67 4.42 7.10
CA ILE A 20 12.80 3.92 5.73
C ILE A 20 13.39 4.94 4.75
N ALA A 21 13.36 6.23 5.06
CA ALA A 21 13.77 7.32 4.17
C ALA A 21 15.12 7.97 4.56
N THR A 22 16.04 7.20 5.14
CA THR A 22 17.34 7.71 5.60
C THR A 22 18.47 7.54 4.58
N GLY A 23 18.18 7.02 3.41
CA GLY A 23 19.15 6.74 2.36
C GLY A 23 19.50 5.25 2.26
N PRO A 24 20.22 4.85 1.20
CA PRO A 24 20.38 3.44 0.84
C PRO A 24 21.12 2.59 1.87
N GLU A 25 22.01 3.19 2.64
CA GLU A 25 22.82 2.46 3.62
C GLU A 25 22.26 2.55 5.06
N LEU A 26 21.48 3.59 5.37
CA LEU A 26 20.97 3.86 6.72
C LEU A 26 19.51 3.53 6.91
N SER A 27 18.77 3.28 5.83
CA SER A 27 17.37 2.92 5.91
C SER A 27 17.19 1.56 6.58
N LYS A 28 16.23 1.50 7.49
CA LYS A 28 15.87 0.30 8.23
C LYS A 28 14.61 -0.34 7.66
N ASN A 29 14.50 -1.64 7.81
CA ASN A 29 13.28 -2.35 7.48
C ASN A 29 12.21 -2.10 8.54
N ILE A 30 10.96 -2.17 8.13
CA ILE A 30 9.80 -2.15 9.02
C ILE A 30 9.16 -3.54 9.03
N SER A 31 8.38 -3.82 10.07
CA SER A 31 7.67 -5.09 10.16
C SER A 31 6.50 -5.15 9.19
N ARG A 32 6.03 -6.37 8.89
CA ARG A 32 4.79 -6.60 8.12
C ARG A 32 3.61 -5.84 8.69
N GLN A 33 3.47 -5.82 10.04
CA GLN A 33 2.39 -5.10 10.70
C GLN A 33 2.50 -3.58 10.53
N GLU A 34 3.70 -3.02 10.68
CA GLU A 34 3.93 -1.59 10.46
C GLU A 34 3.66 -1.18 9.00
N ALA A 35 4.07 -2.00 8.05
CA ALA A 35 3.79 -1.77 6.63
C ALA A 35 2.28 -1.81 6.35
N LYS A 36 1.58 -2.81 6.93
CA LYS A 36 0.13 -2.95 6.83
C LYS A 36 -0.60 -1.74 7.42
N ASP A 37 -0.29 -1.38 8.67
CA ASP A 37 -0.96 -0.27 9.36
C ASP A 37 -0.71 1.07 8.65
N SER A 38 0.51 1.27 8.12
CA SER A 38 0.84 2.47 7.34
C SER A 38 0.06 2.54 6.03
N MET A 39 -0.04 1.44 5.30
CA MET A 39 -0.79 1.39 4.04
C MET A 39 -2.30 1.52 4.30
N SER A 40 -2.84 0.90 5.34
CA SER A 40 -4.25 1.07 5.73
C SER A 40 -4.56 2.53 6.03
N ALA A 41 -3.71 3.22 6.79
CA ALA A 41 -3.89 4.65 7.08
C ALA A 41 -3.85 5.54 5.82
N ILE A 42 -3.09 5.16 4.81
CA ILE A 42 -3.09 5.83 3.49
C ILE A 42 -4.42 5.59 2.78
N LEU A 43 -4.87 4.33 2.71
CA LEU A 43 -6.13 3.97 2.03
C LEU A 43 -7.36 4.56 2.70
N ASP A 44 -7.34 4.73 4.03
CA ASP A 44 -8.38 5.38 4.81
C ASP A 44 -8.39 6.91 4.68
N GLY A 45 -7.38 7.49 4.03
CA GLY A 45 -7.27 8.95 3.85
C GLY A 45 -6.75 9.71 5.09
N ASP A 46 -6.23 9.01 6.08
CA ASP A 46 -5.70 9.61 7.32
C ASP A 46 -4.32 10.26 7.15
N ILE A 47 -3.65 10.00 6.03
CA ILE A 47 -2.30 10.45 5.73
C ILE A 47 -2.34 11.40 4.54
N SER A 48 -1.60 12.51 4.61
CA SER A 48 -1.50 13.45 3.49
C SER A 48 -0.83 12.82 2.26
N ASP A 49 -1.20 13.29 1.07
CA ASP A 49 -0.66 12.79 -0.22
C ASP A 49 0.87 12.85 -0.25
N VAL A 50 1.46 13.92 0.30
CA VAL A 50 2.91 14.08 0.35
C VAL A 50 3.57 12.98 1.19
N ARG A 51 3.05 12.68 2.38
CA ARG A 51 3.58 11.61 3.23
C ARG A 51 3.35 10.23 2.62
N SER A 52 2.23 10.02 1.98
CA SER A 52 1.90 8.79 1.25
C SER A 52 2.90 8.55 0.12
N ALA A 53 3.19 9.58 -0.67
CA ALA A 53 4.17 9.51 -1.74
C ALA A 53 5.59 9.22 -1.19
N ILE A 54 5.99 9.88 -0.09
CA ILE A 54 7.29 9.63 0.54
C ILE A 54 7.38 8.18 1.04
N PHE A 55 6.33 7.66 1.69
CA PHE A 55 6.30 6.27 2.15
C PHE A 55 6.51 5.27 1.00
N LEU A 56 5.75 5.42 -0.08
CA LEU A 56 5.82 4.51 -1.22
C LEU A 56 7.17 4.56 -1.94
N ILE A 57 7.68 5.77 -2.20
CA ILE A 57 8.97 5.91 -2.88
C ILE A 57 10.14 5.48 -2.01
N ALA A 58 10.08 5.74 -0.69
CA ALA A 58 11.15 5.33 0.23
C ALA A 58 11.25 3.81 0.35
N LEU A 59 10.13 3.08 0.42
CA LEU A 59 10.13 1.62 0.36
C LEU A 59 10.82 1.13 -0.91
N ARG A 60 10.45 1.68 -2.06
CA ARG A 60 11.04 1.31 -3.35
C ARG A 60 12.54 1.61 -3.42
N MET A 61 12.96 2.79 -2.95
CA MET A 61 14.35 3.23 -3.00
C MET A 61 15.27 2.42 -2.10
N LYS A 62 14.79 2.03 -0.91
CA LYS A 62 15.56 1.16 -0.01
C LYS A 62 15.54 -0.31 -0.43
N ARG A 63 14.71 -0.68 -1.39
CA ARG A 63 14.33 -2.04 -1.77
C ARG A 63 13.52 -2.73 -0.65
N GLU A 64 12.24 -2.80 -0.85
CA GLU A 64 11.28 -3.43 0.06
C GLU A 64 11.63 -4.90 0.35
N THR A 65 11.42 -5.31 1.59
CA THR A 65 11.51 -6.72 1.98
C THR A 65 10.22 -7.46 1.65
N THR A 66 10.27 -8.79 1.68
CA THR A 66 9.07 -9.63 1.53
C THR A 66 8.01 -9.30 2.58
N ASP A 67 8.41 -9.09 3.84
CA ASP A 67 7.48 -8.75 4.92
C ASP A 67 6.81 -7.40 4.70
N GLU A 68 7.54 -6.40 4.22
CA GLU A 68 6.99 -5.09 3.88
C GLU A 68 5.99 -5.20 2.72
N ASN A 69 6.32 -5.94 1.67
CA ASN A 69 5.42 -6.19 0.55
C ASN A 69 4.15 -6.94 0.98
N LEU A 70 4.29 -7.96 1.81
CA LEU A 70 3.15 -8.70 2.36
C LEU A 70 2.28 -7.80 3.23
N GLY A 71 2.85 -6.91 4.03
CA GLY A 71 2.09 -5.95 4.83
C GLY A 71 1.26 -4.99 3.98
N VAL A 72 1.88 -4.40 2.96
CA VAL A 72 1.17 -3.54 1.99
C VAL A 72 0.05 -4.31 1.28
N HIS A 73 0.34 -5.53 0.83
CA HIS A 73 -0.65 -6.40 0.20
C HIS A 73 -1.83 -6.71 1.13
N ASP A 74 -1.56 -7.05 2.40
CA ASP A 74 -2.60 -7.34 3.39
C ASP A 74 -3.57 -6.15 3.55
N ALA A 75 -3.03 -4.93 3.65
CA ALA A 75 -3.85 -3.72 3.73
C ALA A 75 -4.72 -3.53 2.48
N MET A 76 -4.16 -3.76 1.29
CA MET A 76 -4.89 -3.65 0.03
C MET A 76 -6.04 -4.67 -0.03
N ILE A 77 -5.79 -5.92 0.31
CA ILE A 77 -6.82 -6.98 0.32
C ILE A 77 -7.94 -6.66 1.32
N GLU A 78 -7.61 -6.14 2.49
CA GLU A 78 -8.63 -5.75 3.49
C GLU A 78 -9.48 -4.56 3.04
N SER A 79 -8.95 -3.69 2.19
CA SER A 79 -9.70 -2.55 1.64
C SER A 79 -10.62 -2.92 0.47
N VAL A 80 -10.45 -4.10 -0.12
CA VAL A 80 -11.21 -4.56 -1.29
C VAL A 80 -12.55 -5.17 -0.86
N LYS A 81 -13.61 -4.79 -1.55
CA LYS A 81 -14.91 -5.45 -1.41
C LYS A 81 -14.93 -6.74 -2.22
N ALA A 82 -14.78 -7.88 -1.54
CA ALA A 82 -14.87 -9.18 -2.18
C ALA A 82 -16.33 -9.51 -2.54
N ILE A 83 -16.55 -10.01 -3.74
CA ILE A 83 -17.83 -10.53 -4.20
C ILE A 83 -17.66 -12.05 -4.38
N ASN A 84 -18.43 -12.82 -3.63
CA ASN A 84 -18.47 -14.27 -3.80
C ASN A 84 -19.47 -14.64 -4.88
N VAL A 85 -19.00 -15.31 -5.92
CA VAL A 85 -19.85 -15.83 -7.00
C VAL A 85 -19.68 -17.34 -7.10
N SER A 86 -20.79 -18.06 -7.33
CA SER A 86 -20.77 -19.50 -7.57
C SER A 86 -21.06 -19.73 -9.06
N VAL A 87 -19.99 -19.91 -9.83
CA VAL A 87 -20.06 -20.14 -11.29
C VAL A 87 -19.06 -21.22 -11.68
N ASP A 88 -19.36 -21.97 -12.72
CA ASP A 88 -18.50 -23.08 -13.18
C ASP A 88 -17.18 -22.54 -13.80
N ASN A 89 -17.23 -21.38 -14.43
CA ASN A 89 -16.07 -20.74 -15.05
C ASN A 89 -16.02 -19.27 -14.67
N LEU A 90 -14.95 -18.85 -14.02
CA LEU A 90 -14.69 -17.47 -13.65
C LEU A 90 -13.58 -16.89 -14.53
N VAL A 91 -13.86 -15.78 -15.21
CA VAL A 91 -12.84 -14.97 -15.89
C VAL A 91 -12.57 -13.73 -15.06
N ASN A 92 -11.34 -13.59 -14.59
CA ASN A 92 -10.89 -12.39 -13.91
C ASN A 92 -10.19 -11.46 -14.91
N ILE A 93 -10.70 -10.24 -15.04
CA ILE A 93 -10.14 -9.22 -15.93
C ILE A 93 -9.42 -8.19 -15.07
N ALA A 94 -8.09 -8.10 -15.23
CA ALA A 94 -7.28 -7.06 -14.62
C ALA A 94 -7.03 -5.95 -15.63
N ASP A 95 -7.20 -4.69 -15.21
CA ASP A 95 -6.78 -3.53 -15.99
C ASP A 95 -5.28 -3.29 -15.77
N PRO A 96 -4.41 -3.54 -16.75
CA PRO A 96 -2.98 -3.27 -16.64
C PRO A 96 -2.74 -1.77 -16.72
N TYR A 97 -2.77 -1.09 -15.58
CA TYR A 97 -2.42 0.31 -15.49
C TYR A 97 -0.95 0.54 -15.82
N ASP A 98 -0.69 1.34 -16.83
CA ASP A 98 0.66 1.64 -17.35
C ASP A 98 1.16 3.05 -16.98
N GLY A 99 0.55 3.70 -15.99
CA GLY A 99 0.91 5.06 -15.57
C GLY A 99 0.45 6.15 -16.54
N PHE A 100 -0.57 5.88 -17.36
CA PHE A 100 -1.04 6.79 -18.42
C PHE A 100 -0.01 7.11 -19.51
N THR A 101 0.97 6.26 -19.72
CA THR A 101 1.93 6.40 -20.82
C THR A 101 1.25 6.27 -22.19
N ARG A 102 0.12 5.57 -22.24
CA ARG A 102 -0.79 5.54 -23.37
C ARG A 102 -2.02 6.35 -23.01
N ASN A 103 -2.35 7.37 -23.74
CA ASN A 103 -3.39 8.35 -23.45
C ASN A 103 -4.83 7.81 -23.29
N ILE A 104 -5.06 6.50 -23.32
CA ILE A 104 -6.37 5.87 -23.20
C ILE A 104 -6.27 4.75 -22.17
N PRO A 105 -7.03 4.81 -21.05
CA PRO A 105 -7.08 3.72 -20.09
C PRO A 105 -7.71 2.48 -20.75
N SER A 106 -7.10 1.31 -20.54
CA SER A 106 -7.56 0.03 -21.10
C SER A 106 -9.00 -0.30 -20.66
N SER A 107 -9.41 0.15 -19.50
CA SER A 107 -10.79 0.05 -19.01
C SER A 107 -11.85 0.66 -19.96
N ALA A 108 -11.48 1.66 -20.75
CA ALA A 108 -12.36 2.23 -21.76
C ALA A 108 -12.76 1.25 -22.86
N PHE A 109 -11.98 0.18 -23.06
CA PHE A 109 -12.24 -0.85 -24.06
C PHE A 109 -12.94 -2.10 -23.48
N ILE A 110 -12.93 -2.27 -22.17
CA ILE A 110 -13.42 -3.48 -21.50
C ILE A 110 -14.85 -3.28 -20.98
N LEU A 111 -15.26 -2.05 -20.66
CA LEU A 111 -16.50 -1.75 -19.96
C LEU A 111 -17.78 -1.55 -20.79
N PRO A 112 -17.82 -1.43 -22.10
CA PRO A 112 -19.07 -1.26 -22.81
C PRO A 112 -19.67 -2.59 -23.31
N VAL A 113 -20.03 -3.45 -22.40
CA VAL A 113 -20.79 -4.65 -22.75
C VAL A 113 -22.07 -4.71 -21.94
#